data_87a15c8c6acb182523cbbea6773bd960
#
_entry.id   87a15c8c6acb182523cbbea6773bd960
#
_cell.length_a   1.000
_cell.length_b   1.000
_cell.length_c   1.000
_cell.angle_alpha   90.00
_cell.angle_beta   90.00
_cell.angle_gamma   90.00
#
_symmetry.space_group_name_H-M   'P 1'
#
loop_
_entity.id
_entity.type
_entity.pdbx_description
1 polymer ?
#
loop_
_entity_poly.entity_id
_entity_poly.type
_entity_poly.pdbx_seq_one_letter_code
_entity_poly.pdbx_strand_id
1 'polypeptide(L)'
;MRIGEAQMKRVLVIAGIVAVGTTLAAFQAPAQAPAPTPTAAQLDVVKLKDNLFVITSSTPGNAATFSGGNVSVFITDEGVTLIDTKLAAWGQALLDKVKSITPKPVTTIINTHTHGDHTGNNDKFGKVEVIAHENTKANMAKMPAFAGDKAQFLPSKTYTTTWTQGKGRAQIELRYFGAAHTSGDTVVVFPGLRVAQMGDMFAWKDAPLCDRNNGGSCVAYPKTLAGAAASLKNIDTVIPGHSPMMKVSDVQEYQRFMADLVSSTQAAMKAGKTVDEAAAAFSVAKYPGYKNERIKAAVQGIYDETKP
;
A
#
# COMPACT_ATOMS: atom_id res chain seq x y z
N MET A 1 -27.50 8.14 85.09
CA MET A 1 -27.78 9.41 85.82
C MET A 1 -27.20 10.58 85.03
N ARG A 2 -28.10 11.44 84.50
CA ARG A 2 -27.94 12.85 84.06
C ARG A 2 -26.70 13.21 83.17
N ILE A 3 -26.84 13.39 81.86
CA ILE A 3 -27.29 14.60 81.15
C ILE A 3 -26.37 15.81 81.32
N GLY A 4 -25.74 16.30 80.32
CA GLY A 4 -25.05 17.59 80.20
C GLY A 4 -24.95 17.96 78.74
N GLU A 5 -25.94 18.75 78.26
CA GLU A 5 -25.94 19.44 76.96
C GLU A 5 -24.92 20.56 76.97
N ALA A 6 -24.15 20.71 75.99
CA ALA A 6 -23.40 21.94 75.66
C ALA A 6 -23.68 22.37 74.23
N GLN A 7 -24.38 23.50 74.13
CA GLN A 7 -24.72 24.21 72.93
C GLN A 7 -23.45 24.67 72.16
N MET A 8 -23.41 24.36 70.89
CA MET A 8 -22.39 24.89 70.00
C MET A 8 -22.98 26.02 69.15
N LYS A 9 -22.51 27.23 69.41
CA LYS A 9 -22.88 28.42 68.65
C LYS A 9 -22.39 28.32 67.22
N ARG A 10 -23.31 28.46 66.27
CA ARG A 10 -22.99 28.60 64.85
C ARG A 10 -22.50 30.04 64.57
N VAL A 11 -21.25 30.16 64.16
CA VAL A 11 -20.70 31.39 63.59
C VAL A 11 -20.85 31.26 62.05
N LEU A 12 -21.70 32.07 61.47
CA LEU A 12 -21.80 32.25 60.03
C LEU A 12 -20.62 33.10 59.55
N VAL A 13 -19.70 32.53 58.82
CA VAL A 13 -18.71 33.28 58.04
C VAL A 13 -19.22 33.37 56.63
N ILE A 14 -19.67 34.56 56.23
CA ILE A 14 -20.01 34.89 54.81
C ILE A 14 -18.69 35.17 54.09
N ALA A 15 -18.22 34.19 53.34
CA ALA A 15 -17.11 34.40 52.41
C ALA A 15 -17.67 34.89 51.07
N GLY A 16 -17.46 36.17 50.78
CA GLY A 16 -17.78 36.75 49.47
C GLY A 16 -16.90 36.15 48.39
N ILE A 17 -17.51 35.44 47.46
CA ILE A 17 -16.83 34.95 46.25
C ILE A 17 -16.82 36.10 45.25
N VAL A 18 -15.68 36.73 45.06
CA VAL A 18 -15.43 37.61 43.92
C VAL A 18 -15.17 36.74 42.71
N ALA A 19 -16.16 36.56 41.83
CA ALA A 19 -16.00 35.91 40.55
C ALA A 19 -15.19 36.83 39.63
N VAL A 20 -13.89 36.54 39.49
CA VAL A 20 -13.06 37.11 38.42
C VAL A 20 -13.39 36.31 37.16
N GLY A 21 -14.23 36.87 36.31
CA GLY A 21 -14.51 36.33 34.99
C GLY A 21 -13.28 36.46 34.08
N THR A 22 -12.46 35.40 34.00
CA THR A 22 -11.48 35.25 32.92
C THR A 22 -12.22 34.84 31.66
N THR A 23 -12.46 35.76 30.75
CA THR A 23 -12.87 35.45 29.38
C THR A 23 -11.69 34.73 28.71
N LEU A 24 -11.77 33.38 28.63
CA LEU A 24 -10.94 32.59 27.75
C LEU A 24 -11.35 32.95 26.31
N ALA A 25 -10.63 33.87 25.69
CA ALA A 25 -10.67 34.05 24.25
C ALA A 25 -10.13 32.74 23.64
N ALA A 26 -11.03 31.91 23.13
CA ALA A 26 -10.64 30.75 22.31
C ALA A 26 -9.93 31.31 21.09
N PHE A 27 -8.60 31.22 21.06
CA PHE A 27 -7.83 31.38 19.83
C PHE A 27 -8.24 30.24 18.91
N GLN A 28 -9.20 30.45 18.04
CA GLN A 28 -9.41 29.58 16.89
C GLN A 28 -8.17 29.68 16.03
N ALA A 29 -7.40 28.61 15.98
CA ALA A 29 -6.35 28.50 14.99
C ALA A 29 -6.96 28.77 13.60
N PRO A 30 -6.33 29.57 12.75
CA PRO A 30 -6.84 29.84 11.42
C PRO A 30 -7.10 28.51 10.71
N ALA A 31 -8.30 28.34 10.15
CA ALA A 31 -8.65 27.17 9.38
C ALA A 31 -7.59 27.00 8.29
N GLN A 32 -6.88 25.87 8.32
CA GLN A 32 -5.84 25.58 7.35
C GLN A 32 -6.50 25.55 5.96
N ALA A 33 -5.98 26.37 5.03
CA ALA A 33 -6.50 26.40 3.67
C ALA A 33 -6.55 24.95 3.11
N PRO A 34 -7.60 24.58 2.40
CA PRO A 34 -7.68 23.24 1.82
C PRO A 34 -6.46 22.98 0.94
N ALA A 35 -5.88 21.80 1.07
CA ALA A 35 -4.73 21.42 0.24
C ALA A 35 -5.10 21.57 -1.25
N PRO A 36 -4.17 22.06 -2.08
CA PRO A 36 -4.45 22.24 -3.51
C PRO A 36 -4.86 20.91 -4.16
N THR A 37 -5.87 20.97 -5.01
CA THR A 37 -6.35 19.79 -5.75
C THR A 37 -5.24 19.26 -6.67
N PRO A 38 -4.89 17.98 -6.61
CA PRO A 38 -3.89 17.40 -7.50
C PRO A 38 -4.27 17.55 -8.97
N THR A 39 -3.27 17.79 -9.83
CA THR A 39 -3.43 17.95 -11.28
C THR A 39 -2.67 16.88 -12.06
N ALA A 40 -3.10 16.63 -13.30
CA ALA A 40 -2.43 15.69 -14.21
C ALA A 40 -0.97 16.09 -14.50
N ALA A 41 -0.63 17.37 -14.44
CA ALA A 41 0.76 17.85 -14.64
C ALA A 41 1.74 17.34 -13.57
N GLN A 42 1.23 16.99 -12.39
CA GLN A 42 2.04 16.46 -11.28
C GLN A 42 2.31 14.94 -11.40
N LEU A 43 1.72 14.26 -12.38
CA LEU A 43 1.91 12.85 -12.64
C LEU A 43 2.84 12.67 -13.83
N ASP A 44 3.98 12.01 -13.60
CA ASP A 44 4.91 11.65 -14.66
C ASP A 44 4.47 10.38 -15.38
N VAL A 45 4.89 10.26 -16.66
CA VAL A 45 4.58 9.11 -17.50
C VAL A 45 5.87 8.58 -18.11
N VAL A 46 6.06 7.28 -18.01
CA VAL A 46 7.13 6.55 -18.71
C VAL A 46 6.50 5.66 -19.78
N LYS A 47 6.86 5.87 -21.05
CA LYS A 47 6.49 4.93 -22.12
C LYS A 47 7.45 3.74 -22.08
N LEU A 48 6.96 2.55 -21.71
CA LEU A 48 7.75 1.32 -21.70
C LEU A 48 7.74 0.59 -23.05
N LYS A 49 6.56 0.53 -23.67
CA LYS A 49 6.33 -0.10 -24.99
C LYS A 49 5.32 0.75 -25.76
N ASP A 50 5.06 0.42 -27.03
CA ASP A 50 4.14 1.22 -27.85
C ASP A 50 2.73 1.31 -27.27
N ASN A 51 2.31 0.27 -26.57
CA ASN A 51 0.98 0.14 -25.97
C ASN A 51 1.00 -0.03 -24.44
N LEU A 52 2.15 0.20 -23.77
CA LEU A 52 2.27 0.11 -22.32
C LEU A 52 3.00 1.34 -21.76
N PHE A 53 2.29 2.10 -20.95
CA PHE A 53 2.79 3.29 -20.25
C PHE A 53 2.67 3.08 -18.75
N VAL A 54 3.49 3.76 -17.98
CA VAL A 54 3.41 3.79 -16.51
C VAL A 54 3.26 5.22 -16.04
N ILE A 55 2.17 5.51 -15.35
CA ILE A 55 2.00 6.74 -14.58
C ILE A 55 2.69 6.51 -13.25
N THR A 56 3.84 7.14 -13.05
CA THR A 56 4.74 6.79 -11.96
C THR A 56 4.22 7.29 -10.61
N SER A 57 4.70 6.65 -9.54
CA SER A 57 4.54 7.11 -8.18
C SER A 57 5.40 8.36 -7.95
N SER A 58 4.86 9.32 -7.21
CA SER A 58 5.69 10.37 -6.61
C SER A 58 6.51 9.77 -5.46
N THR A 59 7.62 10.43 -5.10
CA THR A 59 8.53 9.96 -4.06
C THR A 59 7.78 9.68 -2.74
N PRO A 60 7.81 8.45 -2.22
CA PRO A 60 7.29 8.15 -0.89
C PRO A 60 7.97 9.03 0.17
N GLY A 61 7.19 9.49 1.14
CA GLY A 61 7.70 10.35 2.23
C GLY A 61 7.34 11.83 2.10
N ASN A 62 6.91 12.30 0.94
CA ASN A 62 6.30 13.63 0.79
C ASN A 62 4.78 13.50 0.67
N ALA A 63 4.06 13.63 1.80
CA ALA A 63 2.61 13.48 1.84
C ALA A 63 1.87 14.46 0.90
N ALA A 64 2.44 15.63 0.61
CA ALA A 64 1.83 16.64 -0.24
C ALA A 64 1.86 16.26 -1.73
N THR A 65 2.82 15.43 -2.15
CA THR A 65 3.00 15.01 -3.55
C THR A 65 2.80 13.52 -3.76
N PHE A 66 2.63 12.74 -2.69
CA PHE A 66 2.44 11.29 -2.79
C PHE A 66 1.11 10.96 -3.48
N SER A 67 1.20 10.42 -4.67
CA SER A 67 0.03 10.09 -5.50
C SER A 67 -0.45 8.64 -5.37
N GLY A 68 0.26 7.81 -4.65
CA GLY A 68 0.04 6.35 -4.59
C GLY A 68 0.96 5.58 -5.52
N GLY A 69 0.71 4.31 -5.69
CA GLY A 69 1.55 3.38 -6.45
C GLY A 69 1.67 3.69 -7.94
N ASN A 70 2.61 3.01 -8.60
CA ASN A 70 2.74 3.02 -10.06
C ASN A 70 1.48 2.44 -10.71
N VAL A 71 0.96 3.12 -11.73
CA VAL A 71 -0.22 2.67 -12.48
C VAL A 71 0.20 2.34 -13.91
N SER A 72 -0.01 1.10 -14.35
CA SER A 72 0.17 0.77 -15.76
C SER A 72 -1.08 1.09 -16.57
N VAL A 73 -0.87 1.70 -17.76
CA VAL A 73 -1.87 1.98 -18.77
C VAL A 73 -1.56 1.08 -19.96
N PHE A 74 -2.30 -0.02 -20.08
CA PHE A 74 -2.12 -0.99 -21.16
C PHE A 74 -3.23 -0.82 -22.20
N ILE A 75 -2.83 -0.50 -23.41
CA ILE A 75 -3.74 -0.13 -24.50
C ILE A 75 -3.87 -1.29 -25.48
N THR A 76 -5.11 -1.71 -25.74
CA THR A 76 -5.45 -2.75 -26.72
C THR A 76 -6.47 -2.23 -27.72
N ASP A 77 -6.89 -3.03 -28.68
CA ASP A 77 -7.96 -2.66 -29.59
C ASP A 77 -9.32 -2.56 -28.88
N GLU A 78 -9.51 -3.30 -27.80
CA GLU A 78 -10.73 -3.33 -27.01
C GLU A 78 -10.86 -2.16 -26.02
N GLY A 79 -9.77 -1.41 -25.79
CA GLY A 79 -9.72 -0.31 -24.83
C GLY A 79 -8.47 -0.32 -23.98
N VAL A 80 -8.59 0.24 -22.78
CA VAL A 80 -7.49 0.37 -21.81
C VAL A 80 -7.73 -0.54 -20.61
N THR A 81 -6.73 -1.33 -20.25
CA THR A 81 -6.64 -1.96 -18.95
C THR A 81 -5.70 -1.14 -18.05
N LEU A 82 -6.19 -0.68 -16.91
CA LEU A 82 -5.38 -0.07 -15.86
C LEU A 82 -4.93 -1.13 -14.85
N ILE A 83 -3.67 -1.06 -14.44
CA ILE A 83 -3.19 -1.81 -13.30
C ILE A 83 -3.00 -0.81 -12.15
N ASP A 84 -3.86 -0.91 -11.14
CA ASP A 84 -4.02 0.02 -10.00
C ASP A 84 -4.58 1.40 -10.36
N THR A 85 -4.96 2.20 -9.34
CA THR A 85 -5.72 3.45 -9.54
C THR A 85 -5.33 4.59 -8.57
N LYS A 86 -4.14 4.54 -7.96
CA LYS A 86 -3.62 5.59 -7.06
C LYS A 86 -4.49 5.90 -5.82
N LEU A 87 -4.08 6.90 -5.03
CA LEU A 87 -4.84 7.45 -3.90
C LEU A 87 -6.11 8.18 -4.37
N ALA A 88 -7.19 8.09 -3.59
CA ALA A 88 -8.50 8.69 -3.88
C ALA A 88 -8.44 10.19 -4.25
N ALA A 89 -7.58 10.98 -3.59
CA ALA A 89 -7.44 12.39 -3.87
C ALA A 89 -6.92 12.69 -5.30
N TRP A 90 -6.29 11.72 -5.97
CA TRP A 90 -5.67 11.86 -7.28
C TRP A 90 -6.57 11.41 -8.45
N GLY A 91 -7.84 11.08 -8.19
CA GLY A 91 -8.72 10.47 -9.18
C GLY A 91 -8.92 11.30 -10.44
N GLN A 92 -9.18 12.61 -10.31
CA GLN A 92 -9.34 13.48 -11.48
C GLN A 92 -8.01 13.62 -12.24
N ALA A 93 -6.91 13.81 -11.53
CA ALA A 93 -5.57 13.91 -12.12
C ALA A 93 -5.19 12.62 -12.87
N LEU A 94 -5.51 11.45 -12.32
CA LEU A 94 -5.29 10.16 -12.98
C LEU A 94 -6.14 10.02 -14.24
N LEU A 95 -7.44 10.35 -14.17
CA LEU A 95 -8.34 10.29 -15.31
C LEU A 95 -7.86 11.17 -16.46
N ASP A 96 -7.47 12.42 -16.18
CA ASP A 96 -6.97 13.37 -17.17
C ASP A 96 -5.62 12.91 -17.73
N LYS A 97 -4.75 12.34 -16.90
CA LYS A 97 -3.48 11.78 -17.35
C LYS A 97 -3.69 10.59 -18.30
N VAL A 98 -4.60 9.66 -17.99
CA VAL A 98 -4.94 8.55 -18.91
C VAL A 98 -5.47 9.07 -20.23
N LYS A 99 -6.38 10.06 -20.22
CA LYS A 99 -6.90 10.70 -21.44
C LYS A 99 -5.82 11.36 -22.28
N SER A 100 -4.77 11.90 -21.64
CA SER A 100 -3.64 12.51 -22.37
C SER A 100 -2.76 11.47 -23.06
N ILE A 101 -2.77 10.21 -22.62
CA ILE A 101 -2.03 9.10 -23.23
C ILE A 101 -2.81 8.49 -24.39
N THR A 102 -4.14 8.34 -24.25
CA THR A 102 -4.99 7.70 -25.27
C THR A 102 -6.44 8.17 -25.17
N PRO A 103 -7.13 8.34 -26.33
CA PRO A 103 -8.58 8.61 -26.33
C PRO A 103 -9.44 7.35 -26.08
N LYS A 104 -8.84 6.14 -26.05
CA LYS A 104 -9.58 4.90 -25.82
C LYS A 104 -10.14 4.85 -24.40
N PRO A 105 -11.37 4.31 -24.22
CA PRO A 105 -11.97 4.17 -22.89
C PRO A 105 -11.24 3.14 -22.02
N VAL A 106 -11.21 3.37 -20.71
CA VAL A 106 -10.85 2.33 -19.76
C VAL A 106 -12.00 1.31 -19.70
N THR A 107 -11.69 0.04 -19.91
CA THR A 107 -12.65 -1.07 -19.90
C THR A 107 -12.41 -2.02 -18.74
N THR A 108 -11.19 -2.07 -18.23
CA THR A 108 -10.78 -3.01 -17.18
C THR A 108 -9.84 -2.33 -16.19
N ILE A 109 -10.00 -2.64 -14.91
CA ILE A 109 -9.05 -2.33 -13.85
C ILE A 109 -8.59 -3.65 -13.24
N ILE A 110 -7.29 -3.79 -13.02
CA ILE A 110 -6.68 -4.89 -12.26
C ILE A 110 -6.07 -4.29 -11.01
N ASN A 111 -6.48 -4.73 -9.82
CA ASN A 111 -5.84 -4.31 -8.58
C ASN A 111 -4.77 -5.32 -8.17
N THR A 112 -3.55 -4.85 -7.95
CA THR A 112 -2.43 -5.69 -7.50
C THR A 112 -2.63 -6.18 -6.08
N HIS A 113 -3.17 -5.34 -5.21
CA HIS A 113 -3.50 -5.66 -3.81
C HIS A 113 -4.53 -4.66 -3.25
N THR A 114 -4.82 -4.73 -1.95
CA THR A 114 -5.97 -4.05 -1.34
C THR A 114 -5.77 -2.59 -0.97
N HIS A 115 -4.54 -2.07 -0.86
CA HIS A 115 -4.29 -0.75 -0.28
C HIS A 115 -4.89 0.40 -1.08
N GLY A 116 -5.32 1.45 -0.34
CA GLY A 116 -6.05 2.57 -0.91
C GLY A 116 -5.25 3.43 -1.88
N ASP A 117 -3.95 3.39 -1.83
CA ASP A 117 -3.05 4.06 -2.78
C ASP A 117 -2.83 3.26 -4.08
N HIS A 118 -3.48 2.10 -4.20
CA HIS A 118 -3.58 1.26 -5.40
C HIS A 118 -5.03 1.10 -5.88
N THR A 119 -6.02 1.28 -5.01
CA THR A 119 -7.43 1.02 -5.31
C THR A 119 -8.33 2.25 -5.19
N GLY A 120 -7.78 3.40 -4.81
CA GLY A 120 -8.54 4.56 -4.34
C GLY A 120 -9.44 5.21 -5.39
N ASN A 121 -9.26 4.91 -6.68
CA ASN A 121 -10.04 5.50 -7.76
C ASN A 121 -10.69 4.47 -8.69
N ASN A 122 -11.00 3.28 -8.20
CA ASN A 122 -11.76 2.32 -8.99
C ASN A 122 -13.10 2.89 -9.47
N ASP A 123 -13.69 3.84 -8.73
CA ASP A 123 -14.96 4.50 -9.04
C ASP A 123 -14.87 5.62 -10.10
N LYS A 124 -13.68 6.10 -10.44
CA LYS A 124 -13.51 7.25 -11.35
C LYS A 124 -13.68 6.90 -12.81
N PHE A 125 -13.60 5.62 -13.14
CA PHE A 125 -13.70 5.13 -14.52
C PHE A 125 -15.09 4.58 -14.88
N GLY A 126 -16.08 4.79 -13.99
CA GLY A 126 -17.44 4.30 -14.18
C GLY A 126 -17.57 2.78 -13.92
N LYS A 127 -18.58 2.16 -14.53
CA LYS A 127 -18.79 0.71 -14.44
C LYS A 127 -17.85 -0.02 -15.42
N VAL A 128 -16.65 -0.29 -14.99
CA VAL A 128 -15.68 -1.12 -15.71
C VAL A 128 -15.54 -2.47 -15.01
N GLU A 129 -14.99 -3.46 -15.70
CA GLU A 129 -14.65 -4.72 -15.07
C GLU A 129 -13.46 -4.52 -14.13
N VAL A 130 -13.62 -4.88 -12.85
CA VAL A 130 -12.53 -4.86 -11.86
C VAL A 130 -12.13 -6.29 -11.54
N ILE A 131 -10.85 -6.62 -11.71
CA ILE A 131 -10.28 -7.96 -11.49
C ILE A 131 -9.24 -7.89 -10.38
N ALA A 132 -9.29 -8.84 -9.45
CA ALA A 132 -8.27 -8.98 -8.41
C ALA A 132 -8.23 -10.42 -7.87
N HIS A 133 -7.21 -10.73 -7.07
CA HIS A 133 -7.23 -11.96 -6.28
C HIS A 133 -8.40 -11.96 -5.29
N GLU A 134 -8.99 -13.14 -4.98
CA GLU A 134 -10.13 -13.24 -4.07
C GLU A 134 -9.87 -12.64 -2.69
N ASN A 135 -8.66 -12.81 -2.15
CA ASN A 135 -8.27 -12.22 -0.86
C ASN A 135 -8.19 -10.69 -0.94
N THR A 136 -7.75 -10.13 -2.06
CA THR A 136 -7.78 -8.68 -2.29
C THR A 136 -9.20 -8.16 -2.22
N LYS A 137 -10.15 -8.80 -2.92
CA LYS A 137 -11.57 -8.44 -2.83
C LYS A 137 -12.10 -8.54 -1.40
N ALA A 138 -11.79 -9.63 -0.70
CA ALA A 138 -12.24 -9.84 0.68
C ALA A 138 -11.70 -8.78 1.65
N ASN A 139 -10.47 -8.33 1.45
CA ASN A 139 -9.89 -7.25 2.24
C ASN A 139 -10.48 -5.88 1.88
N MET A 140 -10.63 -5.57 0.58
CA MET A 140 -11.28 -4.33 0.12
C MET A 140 -12.71 -4.19 0.66
N ALA A 141 -13.47 -5.29 0.74
CA ALA A 141 -14.85 -5.29 1.26
C ALA A 141 -14.95 -4.87 2.74
N LYS A 142 -13.86 -4.91 3.49
CA LYS A 142 -13.79 -4.44 4.89
C LYS A 142 -13.45 -2.94 4.99
N MET A 143 -13.03 -2.33 3.90
CA MET A 143 -12.58 -0.93 3.89
C MET A 143 -13.77 0.03 3.81
N PRO A 144 -13.80 1.10 4.64
CA PRO A 144 -14.85 2.13 4.56
C PRO A 144 -15.00 2.75 3.15
N ALA A 145 -13.90 2.81 2.39
CA ALA A 145 -13.88 3.32 1.03
C ALA A 145 -14.78 2.55 0.04
N PHE A 146 -15.12 1.30 0.36
CA PHE A 146 -15.99 0.44 -0.45
C PHE A 146 -17.31 0.10 0.24
N ALA A 147 -17.72 0.87 1.28
CA ALA A 147 -18.99 0.67 1.96
C ALA A 147 -20.17 1.28 1.18
N GLY A 148 -21.39 0.78 1.43
CA GLY A 148 -22.61 1.28 0.81
C GLY A 148 -22.58 1.22 -0.71
N ASP A 149 -22.96 2.31 -1.37
CA ASP A 149 -23.00 2.41 -2.85
C ASP A 149 -21.63 2.22 -3.51
N LYS A 150 -20.55 2.38 -2.77
CA LYS A 150 -19.19 2.15 -3.27
C LYS A 150 -18.84 0.66 -3.42
N ALA A 151 -19.63 -0.25 -2.84
CA ALA A 151 -19.44 -1.70 -2.99
C ALA A 151 -19.53 -2.18 -4.46
N GLN A 152 -20.22 -1.43 -5.31
CA GLN A 152 -20.26 -1.72 -6.75
C GLN A 152 -18.94 -1.60 -7.48
N PHE A 153 -17.90 -0.96 -6.86
CA PHE A 153 -16.56 -0.80 -7.41
C PHE A 153 -15.54 -1.79 -6.82
N LEU A 154 -16.00 -2.73 -6.01
CA LEU A 154 -15.23 -3.91 -5.63
C LEU A 154 -14.94 -4.78 -6.86
N PRO A 155 -13.90 -5.63 -6.83
CA PRO A 155 -13.63 -6.57 -7.92
C PRO A 155 -14.86 -7.38 -8.30
N SER A 156 -15.31 -7.20 -9.56
CA SER A 156 -16.43 -7.95 -10.13
C SER A 156 -16.02 -9.37 -10.55
N LYS A 157 -14.73 -9.54 -10.87
CA LYS A 157 -14.12 -10.86 -11.13
C LYS A 157 -12.98 -11.12 -10.17
N THR A 158 -12.86 -12.38 -9.74
CA THR A 158 -11.76 -12.83 -8.87
C THR A 158 -11.14 -14.10 -9.41
N TYR A 159 -9.91 -14.37 -8.99
CA TYR A 159 -9.19 -15.61 -9.25
C TYR A 159 -8.44 -16.05 -7.98
N THR A 160 -8.01 -17.31 -7.94
CA THR A 160 -7.33 -17.93 -6.78
C THR A 160 -5.85 -18.18 -7.01
N THR A 161 -5.44 -18.55 -8.22
CA THR A 161 -4.05 -18.93 -8.52
C THR A 161 -3.52 -18.16 -9.73
N THR A 162 -4.24 -18.24 -10.84
CA THR A 162 -3.88 -17.60 -12.10
C THR A 162 -5.12 -17.12 -12.83
N TRP A 163 -4.94 -16.06 -13.61
CA TRP A 163 -5.93 -15.56 -14.56
C TRP A 163 -5.23 -15.15 -15.84
N THR A 164 -5.85 -15.37 -16.99
CA THR A 164 -5.30 -14.93 -18.28
C THR A 164 -6.39 -14.25 -19.11
N GLN A 165 -6.06 -13.12 -19.70
CA GLN A 165 -6.91 -12.37 -20.61
C GLN A 165 -6.12 -11.98 -21.87
N GLY A 166 -6.80 -11.94 -23.00
CA GLY A 166 -6.19 -11.57 -24.28
C GLY A 166 -5.28 -12.67 -24.85
N LYS A 167 -4.60 -12.36 -25.97
CA LYS A 167 -3.68 -13.27 -26.68
C LYS A 167 -2.50 -12.49 -27.27
N GLY A 168 -1.36 -13.17 -27.44
CA GLY A 168 -0.17 -12.60 -28.09
C GLY A 168 0.32 -11.33 -27.37
N ARG A 169 0.48 -10.21 -28.09
CA ARG A 169 0.95 -8.94 -27.53
C ARG A 169 -0.09 -8.24 -26.63
N ALA A 170 -1.37 -8.65 -26.71
CA ALA A 170 -2.45 -8.14 -25.87
C ALA A 170 -2.69 -9.03 -24.64
N GLN A 171 -1.87 -10.08 -24.41
CA GLN A 171 -2.04 -10.98 -23.29
C GLN A 171 -1.61 -10.34 -21.97
N ILE A 172 -2.45 -10.51 -20.95
CA ILE A 172 -2.16 -10.23 -19.55
C ILE A 172 -2.33 -11.54 -18.77
N GLU A 173 -1.39 -11.83 -17.88
CA GLU A 173 -1.48 -12.94 -16.94
C GLU A 173 -1.39 -12.40 -15.51
N LEU A 174 -2.30 -12.83 -14.65
CA LEU A 174 -2.29 -12.57 -13.21
C LEU A 174 -1.82 -13.83 -12.50
N ARG A 175 -0.87 -13.69 -11.60
CA ARG A 175 -0.28 -14.81 -10.88
C ARG A 175 -0.21 -14.53 -9.39
N TYR A 176 -0.66 -15.49 -8.58
CA TYR A 176 -0.59 -15.45 -7.13
C TYR A 176 0.40 -16.49 -6.61
N PHE A 177 1.20 -16.14 -5.61
CA PHE A 177 2.26 -17.00 -5.06
C PHE A 177 2.17 -17.22 -3.55
N GLY A 178 1.21 -16.61 -2.89
CA GLY A 178 1.04 -16.63 -1.44
C GLY A 178 1.03 -15.24 -0.82
N ALA A 179 0.85 -15.20 0.50
CA ALA A 179 0.89 -13.95 1.26
C ALA A 179 2.32 -13.37 1.29
N ALA A 180 2.40 -12.04 1.20
CA ALA A 180 3.63 -11.28 1.34
C ALA A 180 3.33 -9.92 1.97
N HIS A 181 3.16 -8.84 1.18
CA HIS A 181 2.76 -7.52 1.62
C HIS A 181 1.31 -7.53 2.18
N THR A 182 0.41 -8.19 1.46
CA THR A 182 -0.95 -8.56 1.88
C THR A 182 -1.21 -10.05 1.61
N SER A 183 -2.43 -10.53 1.86
CA SER A 183 -2.82 -11.90 1.52
C SER A 183 -3.22 -12.10 0.06
N GLY A 184 -3.29 -11.03 -0.75
CA GLY A 184 -3.84 -11.08 -2.11
C GLY A 184 -2.92 -10.49 -3.17
N ASP A 185 -1.62 -10.38 -2.90
CA ASP A 185 -0.66 -9.72 -3.79
C ASP A 185 -0.56 -10.43 -5.15
N THR A 186 -0.79 -9.68 -6.20
CA THR A 186 -0.84 -10.14 -7.58
C THR A 186 0.38 -9.68 -8.36
N VAL A 187 1.05 -10.61 -9.04
CA VAL A 187 2.03 -10.29 -10.09
C VAL A 187 1.29 -10.24 -11.43
N VAL A 188 1.29 -9.08 -12.08
CA VAL A 188 0.70 -8.85 -13.39
C VAL A 188 1.79 -8.97 -14.44
N VAL A 189 1.65 -9.92 -15.37
CA VAL A 189 2.64 -10.17 -16.41
C VAL A 189 2.06 -9.81 -17.78
N PHE A 190 2.84 -9.10 -18.58
CA PHE A 190 2.62 -8.81 -20.01
C PHE A 190 3.63 -9.63 -20.82
N PRO A 191 3.37 -10.92 -21.08
CA PRO A 191 4.38 -11.82 -21.64
C PRO A 191 4.85 -11.39 -23.03
N GLY A 192 3.95 -10.94 -23.88
CA GLY A 192 4.27 -10.44 -25.22
C GLY A 192 5.09 -9.12 -25.24
N LEU A 193 5.18 -8.42 -24.10
CA LEU A 193 5.96 -7.19 -23.92
C LEU A 193 7.21 -7.42 -23.06
N ARG A 194 7.36 -8.58 -22.43
CA ARG A 194 8.44 -8.95 -21.51
C ARG A 194 8.50 -8.02 -20.28
N VAL A 195 7.33 -7.63 -19.76
CA VAL A 195 7.16 -6.72 -18.61
C VAL A 195 6.33 -7.40 -17.53
N ALA A 196 6.63 -7.15 -16.26
CA ALA A 196 5.80 -7.54 -15.13
C ALA A 196 5.61 -6.36 -14.16
N GLN A 197 4.40 -6.24 -13.56
CA GLN A 197 4.14 -5.33 -12.45
C GLN A 197 3.90 -6.14 -11.18
N MET A 198 4.56 -5.76 -10.07
CA MET A 198 4.55 -6.53 -8.84
C MET A 198 3.81 -5.84 -7.68
N GLY A 199 3.32 -4.61 -7.89
CA GLY A 199 2.75 -3.83 -6.78
C GLY A 199 3.72 -3.78 -5.60
N ASP A 200 3.18 -3.82 -4.39
CA ASP A 200 3.98 -3.72 -3.18
C ASP A 200 4.58 -5.03 -2.68
N MET A 201 4.35 -6.15 -3.40
CA MET A 201 5.22 -7.32 -3.25
C MET A 201 6.68 -6.96 -3.56
N PHE A 202 6.93 -5.95 -4.37
CA PHE A 202 8.23 -5.31 -4.57
C PHE A 202 8.05 -3.80 -4.74
N ALA A 203 7.92 -3.07 -3.64
CA ALA A 203 7.65 -1.64 -3.68
C ALA A 203 8.92 -0.81 -3.94
N TRP A 204 10.04 -1.17 -3.28
CA TRP A 204 11.32 -0.46 -3.29
C TRP A 204 12.46 -1.34 -2.75
N LYS A 205 13.70 -0.83 -2.78
CA LYS A 205 14.87 -1.46 -2.14
C LYS A 205 14.97 -1.04 -0.66
N ASP A 206 14.10 -1.58 0.17
CA ASP A 206 14.06 -1.48 1.63
C ASP A 206 13.22 -2.65 2.17
N ALA A 207 13.18 -2.85 3.49
CA ALA A 207 12.29 -3.82 4.09
C ALA A 207 10.81 -3.48 3.80
N PRO A 208 9.96 -4.48 3.52
CA PRO A 208 8.56 -4.24 3.19
C PRO A 208 7.73 -3.86 4.42
N LEU A 209 6.56 -3.30 4.17
CA LEU A 209 5.43 -3.39 5.08
C LEU A 209 4.79 -4.78 4.89
N CYS A 210 4.62 -5.54 5.97
CA CYS A 210 3.80 -6.76 5.96
C CYS A 210 2.50 -6.41 6.69
N ASP A 211 1.44 -6.14 5.93
CA ASP A 211 0.17 -5.72 6.50
C ASP A 211 -0.62 -6.92 7.04
N ARG A 212 -0.38 -7.25 8.30
CA ARG A 212 -1.04 -8.36 8.99
C ARG A 212 -2.57 -8.19 9.07
N ASN A 213 -3.08 -6.97 9.12
CA ASN A 213 -4.52 -6.72 9.16
C ASN A 213 -5.20 -7.16 7.85
N ASN A 214 -4.47 -7.11 6.75
CA ASN A 214 -4.88 -7.62 5.45
C ASN A 214 -4.22 -8.97 5.09
N GLY A 215 -3.76 -9.72 6.10
CA GLY A 215 -3.23 -11.07 5.96
C GLY A 215 -1.85 -11.15 5.31
N GLY A 216 -1.09 -10.07 5.33
CA GLY A 216 0.32 -10.05 4.93
C GLY A 216 1.19 -10.85 5.91
N SER A 217 2.33 -11.37 5.44
CA SER A 217 3.22 -12.21 6.22
C SER A 217 4.68 -11.92 5.88
N CYS A 218 5.41 -11.37 6.85
CA CYS A 218 6.86 -11.20 6.73
C CYS A 218 7.58 -12.56 6.69
N VAL A 219 7.11 -13.55 7.42
CA VAL A 219 7.71 -14.89 7.49
C VAL A 219 7.52 -15.66 6.18
N ALA A 220 6.35 -15.56 5.55
CA ALA A 220 6.07 -16.20 4.27
C ALA A 220 6.71 -15.48 3.07
N TYR A 221 7.01 -14.20 3.21
CA TYR A 221 7.49 -13.31 2.13
C TYR A 221 8.63 -13.90 1.29
N PRO A 222 9.74 -14.45 1.88
CA PRO A 222 10.84 -15.01 1.09
C PRO A 222 10.40 -16.14 0.17
N LYS A 223 9.48 -17.00 0.62
CA LYS A 223 8.94 -18.12 -0.17
C LYS A 223 8.07 -17.61 -1.31
N THR A 224 7.20 -16.65 -1.02
CA THR A 224 6.32 -16.01 -2.01
C THR A 224 7.14 -15.32 -3.10
N LEU A 225 8.17 -14.54 -2.71
CA LEU A 225 9.09 -13.91 -3.65
C LEU A 225 9.90 -14.91 -4.48
N ALA A 226 10.30 -16.03 -3.90
CA ALA A 226 11.01 -17.08 -4.64
C ALA A 226 10.14 -17.65 -5.77
N GLY A 227 8.86 -17.92 -5.48
CA GLY A 227 7.89 -18.36 -6.49
C GLY A 227 7.67 -17.30 -7.57
N ALA A 228 7.47 -16.04 -7.17
CA ALA A 228 7.30 -14.93 -8.09
C ALA A 228 8.54 -14.76 -8.99
N ALA A 229 9.75 -14.65 -8.43
CA ALA A 229 10.98 -14.50 -9.19
C ALA A 229 11.22 -15.65 -10.17
N ALA A 230 10.97 -16.89 -9.76
CA ALA A 230 11.11 -18.07 -10.63
C ALA A 230 10.12 -18.05 -11.81
N SER A 231 8.98 -17.38 -11.67
CA SER A 231 7.96 -17.25 -12.70
C SER A 231 8.26 -16.18 -13.75
N LEU A 232 9.18 -15.26 -13.48
CA LEU A 232 9.54 -14.12 -14.35
C LEU A 232 10.52 -14.50 -15.46
N LYS A 233 10.41 -15.71 -16.00
CA LYS A 233 11.20 -16.12 -17.15
C LYS A 233 10.84 -15.27 -18.37
N ASN A 234 11.86 -14.83 -19.13
CA ASN A 234 11.70 -13.96 -20.30
C ASN A 234 11.10 -12.58 -20.01
N ILE A 235 11.17 -12.09 -18.77
CA ILE A 235 10.83 -10.71 -18.43
C ILE A 235 12.11 -9.87 -18.35
N ASP A 236 12.07 -8.69 -18.96
CA ASP A 236 13.20 -7.75 -18.95
C ASP A 236 13.00 -6.62 -17.94
N THR A 237 11.74 -6.15 -17.83
CA THR A 237 11.39 -4.98 -17.04
C THR A 237 10.39 -5.34 -15.96
N VAL A 238 10.64 -4.89 -14.75
CA VAL A 238 9.73 -5.00 -13.61
C VAL A 238 9.27 -3.60 -13.21
N ILE A 239 7.96 -3.45 -13.04
CA ILE A 239 7.30 -2.24 -12.50
C ILE A 239 7.05 -2.50 -11.01
N PRO A 240 7.81 -1.87 -10.09
CA PRO A 240 7.57 -1.97 -8.65
C PRO A 240 6.36 -1.14 -8.23
N GLY A 241 5.95 -1.26 -6.96
CA GLY A 241 4.85 -0.45 -6.42
C GLY A 241 5.16 1.04 -6.39
N HIS A 242 6.33 1.43 -5.89
CA HIS A 242 6.64 2.84 -5.56
C HIS A 242 8.03 3.31 -5.99
N SER A 243 8.68 2.60 -6.89
CA SER A 243 10.03 2.92 -7.35
C SER A 243 10.09 3.04 -8.87
N PRO A 244 11.17 3.59 -9.44
CA PRO A 244 11.44 3.49 -10.88
C PRO A 244 11.51 2.03 -11.34
N MET A 245 11.36 1.83 -12.66
CA MET A 245 11.44 0.51 -13.28
C MET A 245 12.75 -0.21 -12.94
N MET A 246 12.66 -1.50 -12.68
CA MET A 246 13.74 -2.39 -12.27
C MET A 246 13.86 -3.60 -13.20
N LYS A 247 14.83 -4.48 -12.91
CA LYS A 247 15.09 -5.73 -13.63
C LYS A 247 14.68 -6.93 -12.77
N VAL A 248 14.56 -8.10 -13.40
CA VAL A 248 14.33 -9.36 -12.68
C VAL A 248 15.46 -9.66 -11.70
N SER A 249 16.71 -9.27 -12.00
CA SER A 249 17.84 -9.39 -11.07
C SER A 249 17.62 -8.64 -9.75
N ASP A 250 16.92 -7.50 -9.78
CA ASP A 250 16.56 -6.73 -8.57
C ASP A 250 15.54 -7.49 -7.73
N VAL A 251 14.56 -8.16 -8.37
CA VAL A 251 13.58 -9.04 -7.66
C VAL A 251 14.30 -10.22 -6.99
N GLN A 252 15.25 -10.84 -7.69
CA GLN A 252 16.07 -11.94 -7.15
C GLN A 252 16.94 -11.47 -5.99
N GLU A 253 17.49 -10.27 -6.06
CA GLU A 253 18.24 -9.65 -4.97
C GLU A 253 17.32 -9.38 -3.77
N TYR A 254 16.12 -8.83 -4.03
CA TYR A 254 15.13 -8.55 -2.99
C TYR A 254 14.66 -9.84 -2.30
N GLN A 255 14.50 -10.93 -3.03
CA GLN A 255 14.20 -12.24 -2.45
C GLN A 255 15.30 -12.71 -1.49
N ARG A 256 16.58 -12.56 -1.86
CA ARG A 256 17.72 -12.89 -0.97
C ARG A 256 17.75 -11.97 0.26
N PHE A 257 17.53 -10.67 0.05
CA PHE A 257 17.43 -9.69 1.15
C PHE A 257 16.36 -10.09 2.16
N MET A 258 15.18 -10.45 1.69
CA MET A 258 14.09 -10.87 2.57
C MET A 258 14.37 -12.20 3.28
N ALA A 259 14.99 -13.16 2.59
CA ALA A 259 15.39 -14.43 3.20
C ALA A 259 16.41 -14.22 4.32
N ASP A 260 17.39 -13.34 4.12
CA ASP A 260 18.39 -12.99 5.13
C ASP A 260 17.76 -12.25 6.31
N LEU A 261 16.88 -11.28 6.04
CA LEU A 261 16.19 -10.52 7.09
C LEU A 261 15.37 -11.44 8.00
N VAL A 262 14.57 -12.34 7.40
CA VAL A 262 13.74 -13.28 8.16
C VAL A 262 14.62 -14.26 8.94
N SER A 263 15.62 -14.87 8.30
CA SER A 263 16.48 -15.88 8.96
C SER A 263 17.32 -15.29 10.09
N SER A 264 17.88 -14.09 9.91
CA SER A 264 18.67 -13.41 10.95
C SER A 264 17.77 -12.98 12.12
N THR A 265 16.55 -12.48 11.82
CA THR A 265 15.58 -12.13 12.86
C THR A 265 15.17 -13.36 13.68
N GLN A 266 14.85 -14.48 13.02
CA GLN A 266 14.50 -15.72 13.71
C GLN A 266 15.66 -16.29 14.55
N ALA A 267 16.90 -16.15 14.08
CA ALA A 267 18.09 -16.51 14.86
C ALA A 267 18.25 -15.62 16.11
N ALA A 268 18.03 -14.32 15.97
CA ALA A 268 18.05 -13.38 17.09
C ALA A 268 16.95 -13.70 18.12
N MET A 269 15.74 -14.04 17.69
CA MET A 269 14.64 -14.49 18.55
C MET A 269 15.02 -15.74 19.37
N LYS A 270 15.59 -16.74 18.70
CA LYS A 270 16.07 -17.97 19.38
C LYS A 270 17.17 -17.69 20.40
N ALA A 271 17.97 -16.64 20.17
CA ALA A 271 19.01 -16.19 21.09
C ALA A 271 18.45 -15.27 22.21
N GLY A 272 17.14 -15.07 22.31
CA GLY A 272 16.49 -14.24 23.33
C GLY A 272 16.69 -12.72 23.14
N LYS A 273 17.11 -12.27 21.95
CA LYS A 273 17.32 -10.85 21.68
C LYS A 273 16.01 -10.10 21.55
N THR A 274 16.04 -8.82 21.88
CA THR A 274 14.93 -7.89 21.66
C THR A 274 14.81 -7.51 20.18
N VAL A 275 13.68 -6.91 19.79
CA VAL A 275 13.46 -6.36 18.44
C VAL A 275 14.55 -5.34 18.09
N ASP A 276 14.90 -4.47 19.04
CA ASP A 276 15.91 -3.43 18.81
C ASP A 276 17.30 -4.02 18.56
N GLU A 277 17.69 -5.00 19.35
CA GLU A 277 18.98 -5.71 19.18
C GLU A 277 19.03 -6.49 17.86
N ALA A 278 17.92 -7.14 17.48
CA ALA A 278 17.82 -7.86 16.22
C ALA A 278 17.88 -6.92 15.01
N ALA A 279 17.16 -5.81 15.07
CA ALA A 279 17.16 -4.79 14.01
C ALA A 279 18.52 -4.12 13.86
N ALA A 280 19.18 -3.77 14.97
CA ALA A 280 20.52 -3.17 14.95
C ALA A 280 21.61 -4.13 14.43
N ALA A 281 21.43 -5.43 14.61
CA ALA A 281 22.35 -6.44 14.13
C ALA A 281 22.23 -6.73 12.62
N PHE A 282 21.10 -6.39 11.99
CA PHE A 282 20.91 -6.61 10.55
C PHE A 282 21.61 -5.51 9.74
N SER A 283 22.53 -5.89 8.86
CA SER A 283 23.26 -4.95 8.00
C SER A 283 22.79 -5.03 6.56
N VAL A 284 22.43 -3.89 5.98
CA VAL A 284 22.10 -3.75 4.56
C VAL A 284 23.35 -3.58 3.67
N ALA A 285 24.56 -3.55 4.25
CA ALA A 285 25.81 -3.25 3.52
C ALA A 285 26.09 -4.20 2.35
N LYS A 286 25.61 -5.46 2.41
CA LYS A 286 25.73 -6.42 1.30
C LYS A 286 24.68 -6.27 0.20
N TYR A 287 23.76 -5.31 0.34
CA TYR A 287 22.69 -5.01 -0.60
C TYR A 287 22.81 -3.58 -1.11
N PRO A 288 23.56 -3.34 -2.19
CA PRO A 288 23.79 -1.99 -2.70
C PRO A 288 22.49 -1.26 -3.06
N GLY A 289 22.36 -0.02 -2.56
CA GLY A 289 21.19 0.82 -2.80
C GLY A 289 19.97 0.52 -1.92
N TYR A 290 20.09 -0.45 -0.98
CA TYR A 290 19.04 -0.69 0.00
C TYR A 290 19.11 0.32 1.14
N LYS A 291 17.90 0.75 1.58
CA LYS A 291 17.74 1.57 2.77
C LYS A 291 17.54 0.69 4.00
N ASN A 292 17.68 1.29 5.19
CA ASN A 292 17.45 0.61 6.46
C ASN A 292 16.33 1.25 7.28
N GLU A 293 15.56 2.13 6.67
CA GLU A 293 14.55 2.94 7.36
C GLU A 293 13.41 2.07 7.94
N ARG A 294 13.14 0.93 7.31
CA ARG A 294 12.03 0.03 7.66
C ARG A 294 12.44 -1.28 8.32
N ILE A 295 13.76 -1.52 8.51
CA ILE A 295 14.26 -2.78 9.09
C ILE A 295 13.62 -3.07 10.45
N LYS A 296 13.60 -2.10 11.36
CA LYS A 296 13.00 -2.31 12.69
C LYS A 296 11.52 -2.69 12.61
N ALA A 297 10.75 -2.05 11.74
CA ALA A 297 9.32 -2.35 11.56
C ALA A 297 9.11 -3.78 11.00
N ALA A 298 9.92 -4.20 10.02
CA ALA A 298 9.86 -5.55 9.48
C ALA A 298 10.30 -6.61 10.50
N VAL A 299 11.36 -6.35 11.28
CA VAL A 299 11.80 -7.21 12.39
C VAL A 299 10.67 -7.34 13.42
N GLN A 300 10.02 -6.23 13.81
CA GLN A 300 8.86 -6.27 14.70
C GLN A 300 7.75 -7.16 14.13
N GLY A 301 7.42 -7.01 12.84
CA GLY A 301 6.42 -7.84 12.17
C GLY A 301 6.75 -9.33 12.23
N ILE A 302 8.01 -9.71 12.03
CA ILE A 302 8.47 -11.11 12.14
C ILE A 302 8.32 -11.62 13.60
N TYR A 303 8.68 -10.79 14.59
CA TYR A 303 8.50 -11.15 16.01
C TYR A 303 7.02 -11.38 16.33
N ASP A 304 6.16 -10.48 15.92
CA ASP A 304 4.72 -10.55 16.20
C ASP A 304 4.03 -11.72 15.48
N GLU A 305 4.53 -12.10 14.30
CA GLU A 305 4.01 -13.24 13.54
C GLU A 305 4.50 -14.60 14.11
N THR A 306 5.68 -14.61 14.73
CA THR A 306 6.31 -15.84 15.21
C THR A 306 5.98 -16.15 16.68
N LYS A 307 5.50 -15.18 17.43
CA LYS A 307 5.05 -15.42 18.81
C LYS A 307 3.84 -16.35 18.81
N PRO A 308 3.81 -17.35 19.72
CA PRO A 308 2.68 -18.26 19.87
C PRO A 308 1.40 -17.55 20.32
#